data_9cf074082233b6a284c32a0170a246be
#
_entry.id   9cf074082233b6a284c32a0170a246be
#
_cell.length_a   1.000
_cell.length_b   1.000
_cell.length_c   1.000
_cell.angle_alpha   90.00
_cell.angle_beta   90.00
_cell.angle_gamma   90.00
#
_symmetry.space_group_name_H-M   'P 1'
#
loop_
_entity.id
_entity.type
_entity.pdbx_description
1 polymer ?
#
loop_
_entity_poly.entity_id
_entity_poly.type
_entity_poly.pdbx_seq_one_letter_code
_entity_poly.pdbx_strand_id
1 'polypeptide(L)'
;MSKYLHMLVAWVARAHDYIMTLNDRFEYSFSDKELHFLVIGAIGLALILLVYPVFKLLANRNRVLAITWIYALTVLLMLTFAIEIGQSVTGTGTMEFGDVVAGMGGFFAVTAAIVALHLLLWTVRTLVRLARGATTRPDAARRSARI
;
A
#
# COMPACT_ATOMS: atom_id res chain seq x y z
N MET A 1 10.99 -20.56 -10.35
CA MET A 1 10.68 -19.13 -10.63
C MET A 1 9.35 -19.02 -11.38
N SER A 2 8.40 -18.22 -10.90
CA SER A 2 7.10 -18.08 -11.54
C SER A 2 7.21 -17.54 -12.96
N LYS A 3 6.46 -18.09 -13.92
CA LYS A 3 6.39 -17.67 -15.32
C LYS A 3 6.20 -16.13 -15.46
N TYR A 4 5.41 -15.55 -14.57
CA TYR A 4 5.12 -14.11 -14.55
C TYR A 4 6.33 -13.26 -14.15
N LEU A 5 7.16 -13.75 -13.24
CA LEU A 5 8.37 -13.07 -12.83
C LEU A 5 9.42 -13.06 -13.94
N HIS A 6 9.64 -14.20 -14.61
CA HIS A 6 10.49 -14.24 -15.80
C HIS A 6 10.02 -13.29 -16.89
N MET A 7 8.70 -13.17 -17.06
CA MET A 7 8.12 -12.27 -18.05
C MET A 7 8.36 -10.79 -17.67
N LEU A 8 8.23 -10.45 -16.38
CA LEU A 8 8.51 -9.10 -15.88
C LEU A 8 9.99 -8.74 -16.03
N VAL A 9 10.89 -9.62 -15.59
CA VAL A 9 12.36 -9.44 -15.71
C VAL A 9 12.77 -9.30 -17.17
N ALA A 10 12.23 -10.17 -18.06
CA ALA A 10 12.49 -10.10 -19.50
C ALA A 10 11.97 -8.78 -20.11
N TRP A 11 10.86 -8.24 -19.61
CA TRP A 11 10.33 -6.97 -20.06
C TRP A 11 11.22 -5.80 -19.65
N VAL A 12 11.68 -5.79 -18.41
CA VAL A 12 12.61 -4.78 -17.89
C VAL A 12 13.93 -4.83 -18.63
N ALA A 13 14.48 -6.03 -18.85
CA ALA A 13 15.71 -6.23 -19.62
C ALA A 13 15.56 -5.70 -21.07
N ARG A 14 14.45 -6.00 -21.74
CA ARG A 14 14.18 -5.47 -23.10
C ARG A 14 14.06 -3.96 -23.13
N ALA A 15 13.42 -3.35 -22.13
CA ALA A 15 13.33 -1.90 -22.03
C ALA A 15 14.71 -1.26 -21.84
N HIS A 16 15.55 -1.86 -20.99
CA HIS A 16 16.93 -1.43 -20.80
C HIS A 16 17.73 -1.54 -22.09
N ASP A 17 17.72 -2.71 -22.76
CA ASP A 17 18.44 -2.93 -24.01
C ASP A 17 17.97 -1.97 -25.12
N TYR A 18 16.67 -1.67 -25.17
CA TYR A 18 16.12 -0.71 -26.10
C TYR A 18 16.68 0.72 -25.86
N ILE A 19 16.77 1.15 -24.60
CA ILE A 19 17.33 2.45 -24.22
C ILE A 19 18.82 2.51 -24.58
N MET A 20 19.59 1.46 -24.31
CA MET A 20 21.00 1.37 -24.69
C MET A 20 21.18 1.42 -26.20
N THR A 21 20.36 0.69 -26.97
CA THR A 21 20.38 0.71 -28.44
C THR A 21 20.07 2.10 -29.00
N LEU A 22 19.14 2.85 -28.37
CA LEU A 22 18.86 4.23 -28.76
C LEU A 22 20.07 5.15 -28.50
N ASN A 23 20.75 4.99 -27.35
CA ASN A 23 21.94 5.72 -27.02
C ASN A 23 23.04 5.52 -28.10
N ASP A 24 23.29 4.27 -28.46
CA ASP A 24 24.30 3.89 -29.46
C ASP A 24 23.92 4.39 -30.87
N ARG A 25 22.65 4.32 -31.22
CA ARG A 25 22.14 4.68 -32.55
C ARG A 25 22.18 6.17 -32.85
N PHE A 26 22.02 7.00 -31.81
CA PHE A 26 22.03 8.46 -31.93
C PHE A 26 23.37 9.08 -31.55
N GLU A 27 24.42 8.26 -31.38
CA GLU A 27 25.78 8.70 -31.00
C GLU A 27 25.80 9.55 -29.71
N TYR A 28 24.80 9.35 -28.84
CA TYR A 28 24.83 9.93 -27.49
C TYR A 28 25.88 9.16 -26.68
N SER A 29 26.97 9.82 -26.33
CA SER A 29 28.07 9.20 -25.56
C SER A 29 27.76 9.12 -24.06
N PHE A 30 26.50 8.88 -23.67
CA PHE A 30 26.14 8.71 -22.27
C PHE A 30 26.67 7.40 -21.74
N SER A 31 27.36 7.46 -20.61
CA SER A 31 27.71 6.29 -19.83
C SER A 31 26.47 5.59 -19.27
N ASP A 32 26.59 4.30 -18.94
CA ASP A 32 25.50 3.55 -18.30
C ASP A 32 24.96 4.25 -17.03
N LYS A 33 25.84 4.85 -16.23
CA LYS A 33 25.45 5.61 -15.03
C LYS A 33 24.64 6.87 -15.35
N GLU A 34 24.98 7.58 -16.39
CA GLU A 34 24.25 8.78 -16.84
C GLU A 34 22.88 8.41 -17.39
N LEU A 35 22.78 7.31 -18.13
CA LEU A 35 21.50 6.78 -18.57
C LEU A 35 20.61 6.35 -17.40
N HIS A 36 21.14 5.65 -16.43
CA HIS A 36 20.41 5.31 -15.20
C HIS A 36 19.93 6.55 -14.45
N PHE A 37 20.79 7.56 -14.31
CA PHE A 37 20.44 8.84 -13.69
C PHE A 37 19.26 9.52 -14.41
N LEU A 38 19.32 9.63 -15.73
CA LEU A 38 18.28 10.27 -16.54
C LEU A 38 16.97 9.47 -16.51
N VAL A 39 17.03 8.17 -16.73
CA VAL A 39 15.84 7.29 -16.83
C VAL A 39 15.15 7.19 -15.47
N ILE A 40 15.88 6.87 -14.41
CA ILE A 40 15.31 6.75 -13.07
C ILE A 40 14.81 8.10 -12.57
N GLY A 41 15.54 9.19 -12.86
CA GLY A 41 15.09 10.55 -12.55
C GLY A 41 13.78 10.92 -13.25
N ALA A 42 13.65 10.60 -14.54
CA ALA A 42 12.42 10.83 -15.30
C ALA A 42 11.25 9.99 -14.78
N ILE A 43 11.48 8.70 -14.48
CA ILE A 43 10.47 7.82 -13.88
C ILE A 43 10.05 8.36 -12.51
N GLY A 44 11.01 8.76 -11.67
CA GLY A 44 10.73 9.34 -10.34
C GLY A 44 9.87 10.60 -10.45
N LEU A 45 10.18 11.50 -11.36
CA LEU A 45 9.38 12.71 -11.61
C LEU A 45 7.96 12.35 -12.09
N ALA A 46 7.83 11.42 -13.03
CA ALA A 46 6.53 10.97 -13.53
C ALA A 46 5.68 10.36 -12.40
N LEU A 47 6.28 9.56 -11.52
CA LEU A 47 5.60 9.00 -10.34
C LEU A 47 5.13 10.10 -9.39
N ILE A 48 5.95 11.12 -9.11
CA ILE A 48 5.54 12.25 -8.27
C ILE A 48 4.35 12.98 -8.89
N LEU A 49 4.41 13.28 -10.18
CA LEU A 49 3.33 13.98 -10.89
C LEU A 49 2.02 13.18 -10.91
N LEU A 50 2.11 11.84 -10.94
CA LEU A 50 0.95 10.95 -10.91
C LEU A 50 0.38 10.80 -9.50
N VAL A 51 1.23 10.60 -8.50
CA VAL A 51 0.83 10.27 -7.13
C VAL A 51 0.40 11.50 -6.34
N TYR A 52 1.08 12.64 -6.55
CA TYR A 52 0.79 13.88 -5.82
C TYR A 52 -0.68 14.33 -5.90
N PRO A 53 -1.33 14.42 -7.09
CA PRO A 53 -2.72 14.85 -7.16
C PRO A 53 -3.67 13.88 -6.44
N VAL A 54 -3.40 12.58 -6.49
CA VAL A 54 -4.19 11.56 -5.77
C VAL A 54 -4.08 11.77 -4.26
N PHE A 55 -2.87 11.89 -3.75
CA PHE A 55 -2.63 12.10 -2.32
C PHE A 55 -3.17 13.46 -1.84
N LYS A 56 -3.03 14.51 -2.64
CA LYS A 56 -3.60 15.81 -2.35
C LYS A 56 -5.13 15.76 -2.27
N LEU A 57 -5.78 15.03 -3.20
CA LEU A 57 -7.23 14.84 -3.16
C LEU A 57 -7.67 14.07 -1.91
N LEU A 58 -6.96 13.01 -1.54
CA LEU A 58 -7.24 12.23 -0.32
C LEU A 58 -7.03 13.07 0.94
N ALA A 59 -5.97 13.86 1.00
CA ALA A 59 -5.67 14.76 2.11
C ALA A 59 -6.73 15.85 2.27
N ASN A 60 -7.14 16.49 1.17
CA ASN A 60 -8.19 17.51 1.16
C ASN A 60 -9.54 16.96 1.61
N ARG A 61 -9.77 15.66 1.47
CA ARG A 61 -10.97 14.96 1.95
C ARG A 61 -10.80 14.35 3.34
N ASN A 62 -9.75 14.70 4.08
CA ASN A 62 -9.41 14.13 5.40
C ASN A 62 -9.27 12.58 5.37
N ARG A 63 -8.84 11.99 4.26
CA ARG A 63 -8.66 10.54 4.09
C ARG A 63 -7.24 10.11 4.43
N VAL A 64 -6.69 10.59 5.55
CA VAL A 64 -5.33 10.27 6.00
C VAL A 64 -5.12 8.77 6.14
N LEU A 65 -6.14 8.05 6.65
CA LEU A 65 -6.08 6.59 6.77
C LEU A 65 -5.86 5.89 5.42
N ALA A 66 -6.50 6.36 4.35
CA ALA A 66 -6.31 5.80 3.02
C ALA A 66 -4.87 6.04 2.50
N ILE A 67 -4.30 7.22 2.75
CA ILE A 67 -2.90 7.53 2.42
C ILE A 67 -1.96 6.58 3.17
N THR A 68 -2.16 6.42 4.49
CA THR A 68 -1.37 5.51 5.33
C THR A 68 -1.44 4.08 4.82
N TRP A 69 -2.64 3.65 4.41
CA TRP A 69 -2.87 2.30 3.89
C TRP A 69 -2.12 2.06 2.56
N ILE A 70 -2.21 3.00 1.62
CA ILE A 70 -1.51 2.93 0.34
C ILE A 70 0.00 2.88 0.58
N TYR A 71 0.52 3.75 1.46
CA TYR A 71 1.94 3.79 1.80
C TYR A 71 2.41 2.47 2.43
N ALA A 72 1.70 1.98 3.45
CA ALA A 72 2.03 0.72 4.12
C ALA A 72 2.03 -0.47 3.15
N LEU A 73 1.01 -0.56 2.29
CA LEU A 73 0.92 -1.59 1.26
C LEU A 73 2.09 -1.53 0.28
N THR A 74 2.47 -0.33 -0.17
CA THR A 74 3.61 -0.14 -1.08
C THR A 74 4.92 -0.58 -0.44
N VAL A 75 5.19 -0.13 0.79
CA VAL A 75 6.40 -0.51 1.53
C VAL A 75 6.44 -2.02 1.78
N LEU A 76 5.32 -2.62 2.18
CA LEU A 76 5.23 -4.05 2.43
C LEU A 76 5.50 -4.86 1.15
N LEU A 77 4.93 -4.44 0.03
CA LEU A 77 5.16 -5.07 -1.27
C LEU A 77 6.65 -5.01 -1.66
N MET A 78 7.30 -3.87 -1.48
CA MET A 78 8.74 -3.72 -1.73
C MET A 78 9.58 -4.61 -0.81
N LEU A 79 9.23 -4.70 0.49
CA LEU A 79 9.92 -5.58 1.45
C LEU A 79 9.75 -7.04 1.07
N THR A 80 8.56 -7.47 0.68
CA THR A 80 8.32 -8.86 0.27
C THR A 80 9.17 -9.22 -0.95
N PHE A 81 9.20 -8.37 -1.98
CA PHE A 81 10.09 -8.59 -3.13
C PHE A 81 11.56 -8.59 -2.75
N ALA A 82 11.99 -7.71 -1.83
CA ALA A 82 13.37 -7.68 -1.37
C ALA A 82 13.77 -8.98 -0.63
N ILE A 83 12.86 -9.55 0.16
CA ILE A 83 13.05 -10.84 0.83
C ILE A 83 13.20 -11.95 -0.22
N GLU A 84 12.29 -12.04 -1.19
CA GLU A 84 12.30 -13.05 -2.25
C GLU A 84 13.60 -12.99 -3.09
N ILE A 85 13.99 -11.79 -3.48
CA ILE A 85 15.26 -11.57 -4.20
C ILE A 85 16.45 -11.96 -3.33
N GLY A 86 16.44 -11.57 -2.04
CA GLY A 86 17.48 -11.92 -1.08
C GLY A 86 17.64 -13.42 -0.91
N GLN A 87 16.55 -14.17 -0.77
CA GLN A 87 16.56 -15.64 -0.67
C GLN A 87 17.13 -16.28 -1.95
N SER A 88 16.74 -15.78 -3.11
CA SER A 88 17.27 -16.27 -4.40
C SER A 88 18.77 -16.00 -4.54
N VAL A 89 19.26 -14.83 -4.13
CA VAL A 89 20.69 -14.44 -4.24
C VAL A 89 21.56 -15.21 -3.24
N THR A 90 21.05 -15.42 -2.02
CA THR A 90 21.81 -16.12 -0.95
C THR A 90 21.71 -17.64 -1.04
N GLY A 91 20.87 -18.18 -1.93
CA GLY A 91 20.63 -19.62 -2.05
C GLY A 91 19.87 -20.23 -0.86
N THR A 92 19.27 -19.40 -0.01
CA THR A 92 18.49 -19.85 1.16
C THR A 92 17.06 -20.23 0.82
N GLY A 93 16.61 -19.93 -0.40
CA GLY A 93 15.27 -20.27 -0.91
C GLY A 93 15.14 -20.03 -2.41
N THR A 94 13.99 -20.39 -2.97
CA THR A 94 13.62 -20.12 -4.35
C THR A 94 12.63 -18.97 -4.39
N MET A 95 12.85 -18.00 -5.27
CA MET A 95 11.92 -16.90 -5.45
C MET A 95 10.57 -17.41 -5.97
N GLU A 96 9.53 -17.29 -5.16
CA GLU A 96 8.19 -17.73 -5.49
C GLU A 96 7.16 -16.58 -5.42
N PHE A 97 6.46 -16.37 -6.50
CA PHE A 97 5.38 -15.36 -6.52
C PHE A 97 4.25 -15.70 -5.52
N GLY A 98 4.11 -16.98 -5.19
CA GLY A 98 3.17 -17.47 -4.18
C GLY A 98 3.39 -16.83 -2.81
N ASP A 99 4.64 -16.63 -2.42
CA ASP A 99 5.01 -16.05 -1.12
C ASP A 99 4.67 -14.55 -1.05
N VAL A 100 4.86 -13.84 -2.18
CA VAL A 100 4.38 -12.45 -2.30
C VAL A 100 2.87 -12.36 -2.13
N VAL A 101 2.11 -13.24 -2.79
CA VAL A 101 0.64 -13.29 -2.71
C VAL A 101 0.21 -13.67 -1.29
N ALA A 102 0.86 -14.65 -0.66
CA ALA A 102 0.57 -15.06 0.71
C ALA A 102 0.84 -13.93 1.71
N GLY A 103 1.96 -13.22 1.57
CA GLY A 103 2.30 -12.06 2.40
C GLY A 103 1.27 -10.94 2.28
N MET A 104 0.84 -10.61 1.07
CA MET A 104 -0.24 -9.64 0.84
C MET A 104 -1.56 -10.12 1.42
N GLY A 105 -1.90 -11.41 1.26
CA GLY A 105 -3.08 -12.03 1.86
C GLY A 105 -3.09 -11.90 3.38
N GLY A 106 -1.96 -12.14 4.03
CA GLY A 106 -1.76 -11.95 5.47
C GLY A 106 -2.01 -10.51 5.91
N PHE A 107 -1.47 -9.53 5.18
CA PHE A 107 -1.71 -8.11 5.46
C PHE A 107 -3.20 -7.74 5.39
N PHE A 108 -3.90 -8.18 4.35
CA PHE A 108 -5.34 -7.93 4.21
C PHE A 108 -6.16 -8.63 5.30
N ALA A 109 -5.82 -9.87 5.65
CA ALA A 109 -6.51 -10.62 6.70
C ALA A 109 -6.37 -9.95 8.07
N VAL A 110 -5.15 -9.56 8.46
CA VAL A 110 -4.90 -8.86 9.72
C VAL A 110 -5.62 -7.50 9.76
N THR A 111 -5.58 -6.76 8.66
CA THR A 111 -6.27 -5.47 8.59
C THR A 111 -7.79 -5.65 8.70
N ALA A 112 -8.36 -6.63 8.02
CA ALA A 112 -9.79 -6.93 8.13
C ALA A 112 -10.19 -7.31 9.56
N ALA A 113 -9.37 -8.11 10.25
CA ALA A 113 -9.59 -8.49 11.65
C ALA A 113 -9.57 -7.25 12.57
N ILE A 114 -8.63 -6.33 12.39
CA ILE A 114 -8.55 -5.08 13.17
C ILE A 114 -9.78 -4.21 12.93
N VAL A 115 -10.21 -4.05 11.68
CA VAL A 115 -11.41 -3.28 11.33
C VAL A 115 -12.67 -3.92 11.95
N ALA A 116 -12.82 -5.24 11.85
CA ALA A 116 -13.93 -5.97 12.44
C ALA A 116 -13.98 -5.79 13.97
N LEU A 117 -12.83 -5.92 14.64
CA LEU A 117 -12.73 -5.67 16.08
C LEU A 117 -13.11 -4.23 16.44
N HIS A 118 -12.64 -3.25 15.67
CA HIS A 118 -12.97 -1.84 15.89
C HIS A 118 -14.48 -1.58 15.77
N LEU A 119 -15.10 -2.14 14.73
CA LEU A 119 -16.56 -2.04 14.52
C LEU A 119 -17.33 -2.72 15.66
N LEU A 120 -16.91 -3.90 16.11
CA LEU A 120 -17.51 -4.59 17.23
C LEU A 120 -17.46 -3.75 18.52
N LEU A 121 -16.28 -3.23 18.86
CA LEU A 121 -16.10 -2.37 20.03
C LEU A 121 -16.94 -1.08 19.93
N TRP A 122 -17.02 -0.47 18.76
CA TRP A 122 -17.86 0.71 18.53
C TRP A 122 -19.36 0.38 18.72
N THR A 123 -19.82 -0.74 18.17
CA THR A 123 -21.21 -1.20 18.31
C THR A 123 -21.55 -1.45 19.78
N VAL A 124 -20.70 -2.19 20.50
CA VAL A 124 -20.90 -2.45 21.94
C VAL A 124 -20.96 -1.15 22.74
N ARG A 125 -20.02 -0.24 22.50
CA ARG A 125 -20.02 1.09 23.18
C ARG A 125 -21.28 1.88 22.89
N THR A 126 -21.79 1.84 21.67
CA THR A 126 -23.01 2.52 21.26
C THR A 126 -24.23 1.92 21.94
N LEU A 127 -24.36 0.60 21.98
CA LEU A 127 -25.44 -0.11 22.68
C LEU A 127 -25.45 0.18 24.18
N VAL A 128 -24.29 0.15 24.83
CA VAL A 128 -24.15 0.49 26.26
C VAL A 128 -24.56 1.93 26.52
N ARG A 129 -24.21 2.88 25.66
CA ARG A 129 -24.63 4.30 25.79
C ARG A 129 -26.16 4.45 25.66
N LEU A 130 -26.77 3.76 24.70
CA LEU A 130 -28.22 3.76 24.50
C LEU A 130 -28.95 3.14 25.70
N ALA A 131 -28.47 2.00 26.22
CA ALA A 131 -29.04 1.36 27.40
C ALA A 131 -28.97 2.28 28.66
N ARG A 132 -27.84 2.96 28.88
CA ARG A 132 -27.68 3.91 29.99
C ARG A 132 -28.55 5.15 29.84
N GLY A 133 -28.73 5.69 28.62
CA GLY A 133 -29.60 6.82 28.34
C GLY A 133 -31.09 6.50 28.51
N ALA A 134 -31.50 5.26 28.30
CA ALA A 134 -32.87 4.80 28.52
C ALA A 134 -33.23 4.71 30.02
N THR A 135 -32.24 4.37 30.87
CA THR A 135 -32.47 4.25 32.33
C THR A 135 -32.54 5.58 33.08
N THR A 136 -32.03 6.68 32.49
CA THR A 136 -32.02 8.01 33.13
C THR A 136 -33.28 8.87 32.83
N ARG A 137 -34.16 8.41 31.94
CA ARG A 137 -35.38 9.16 31.54
C ARG A 137 -36.58 9.07 32.49
N PRO A 138 -36.78 8.07 33.39
CA PRO A 138 -38.00 7.98 34.22
C PRO A 138 -38.12 9.04 35.34
N ASP A 139 -37.00 9.57 35.84
CA ASP A 139 -37.02 10.43 37.02
C ASP A 139 -37.36 11.92 36.74
N ALA A 140 -37.12 12.39 35.50
CA ALA A 140 -37.49 13.75 35.11
C ALA A 140 -38.98 13.91 34.96
N ALA A 141 -39.71 12.89 34.48
CA ALA A 141 -41.16 12.95 34.34
C ALA A 141 -41.89 12.87 35.69
N ARG A 142 -41.32 12.23 36.72
CA ARG A 142 -41.89 12.17 38.07
C ARG A 142 -41.71 13.47 38.88
N ARG A 143 -40.71 14.30 38.57
CA ARG A 143 -40.49 15.58 39.25
C ARG A 143 -41.45 16.67 38.77
N SER A 144 -41.82 16.72 37.49
CA SER A 144 -42.77 17.68 36.95
C SER A 144 -44.24 17.40 37.30
N ALA A 145 -44.58 16.19 37.78
CA ALA A 145 -45.92 15.81 38.22
C ALA A 145 -46.18 16.08 39.73
N ARG A 146 -45.22 16.66 40.47
CA ARG A 146 -45.31 16.99 41.91
C ARG A 146 -45.34 18.49 42.22
N ILE A 147 -45.48 19.36 41.21
CA ILE A 147 -45.74 20.79 41.32
C ILE A 147 -47.15 21.06 40.85
#